data_2069e84a452477d7fb60034def1c2f02
#
_entry.id   2069e84a452477d7fb60034def1c2f02
#
_cell.length_a   1.000
_cell.length_b   1.000
_cell.length_c   1.000
_cell.angle_alpha   90.00
_cell.angle_beta   90.00
_cell.angle_gamma   90.00
#
_symmetry.space_group_name_H-M   'P 1'
#
loop_
_entity.id
_entity.type
_entity.pdbx_description
1 polymer ?
#
loop_
_entity_poly.entity_id
_entity_poly.type
_entity_poly.pdbx_seq_one_letter_code
_entity_poly.pdbx_strand_id
1 'polypeptide(L)'
;MKLTILTDNNVPLDSLCCGEAGACYYLEDDGHRILFDTGFTDVCVRNAGTMGIDLTALDTVVLSHGHDDHSGGLRYLPRAAGRPRLIAHPDVLRPKRWEGGGDSIGIPVSREELEKRYELFLSAEPVAITSRLLFLGQIPRENQFEEDYTLGETLTDEGWQPDYMLDDSAIVYRGREGLTVITGCSHAGICNIIEHARRICGDDRVVGVIGGFHLRTMSPRVMRTAEYLRSLHPKRMCPCHCTGFAARAAIHQLIPVEDVGAGTTMEIE
;
A
#
# COMPACT_ATOMS: atom_id res chain seq x y z
N MET A 1 2.70 -16.98 -3.88
CA MET A 1 2.48 -16.04 -2.73
C MET A 1 1.00 -16.02 -2.42
N LYS A 2 0.64 -16.05 -1.13
CA LYS A 2 -0.75 -15.86 -0.70
C LYS A 2 -0.91 -14.44 -0.15
N LEU A 3 -1.96 -13.73 -0.57
CA LEU A 3 -2.30 -12.40 -0.09
C LEU A 3 -3.68 -12.43 0.57
N THR A 4 -3.80 -11.83 1.75
CA THR A 4 -5.06 -11.64 2.48
C THR A 4 -5.24 -10.16 2.80
N ILE A 5 -6.37 -9.58 2.41
CA ILE A 5 -6.74 -8.20 2.75
C ILE A 5 -7.32 -8.21 4.17
N LEU A 6 -6.56 -7.67 5.12
CA LEU A 6 -7.02 -7.56 6.52
C LEU A 6 -7.85 -6.30 6.74
N THR A 7 -7.54 -5.21 6.03
CA THR A 7 -8.27 -3.94 6.18
C THR A 7 -8.46 -3.29 4.83
N ASP A 8 -9.67 -2.84 4.55
CA ASP A 8 -10.09 -2.08 3.36
C ASP A 8 -11.36 -1.28 3.68
N ASN A 9 -11.66 -0.27 2.88
CA ASN A 9 -12.91 0.49 2.97
C ASN A 9 -14.15 -0.35 2.64
N ASN A 10 -13.97 -1.44 1.89
CA ASN A 10 -15.03 -2.35 1.50
C ASN A 10 -14.93 -3.67 2.26
N VAL A 11 -16.09 -4.30 2.41
CA VAL A 11 -16.21 -5.67 2.95
C VAL A 11 -17.03 -6.46 1.96
N PRO A 12 -16.50 -7.58 1.41
CA PRO A 12 -17.28 -8.46 0.52
C PRO A 12 -18.53 -9.02 1.20
N LEU A 13 -19.53 -9.37 0.40
CA LEU A 13 -20.71 -10.08 0.91
C LEU A 13 -20.30 -11.33 1.67
N ASP A 14 -21.00 -11.59 2.78
CA ASP A 14 -20.77 -12.75 3.66
C ASP A 14 -19.40 -12.78 4.39
N SER A 15 -18.57 -11.73 4.30
CA SER A 15 -17.37 -11.60 5.11
C SER A 15 -17.72 -11.28 6.57
N LEU A 16 -17.05 -11.93 7.52
CA LEU A 16 -17.15 -11.65 8.96
C LEU A 16 -16.16 -10.56 9.42
N CYS A 17 -15.38 -10.01 8.50
CA CYS A 17 -14.42 -8.95 8.77
C CYS A 17 -15.10 -7.59 8.90
N CYS A 18 -14.43 -6.66 9.56
CA CYS A 18 -14.81 -5.25 9.63
C CYS A 18 -14.05 -4.46 8.55
N GLY A 19 -14.72 -3.46 7.96
CA GLY A 19 -14.07 -2.44 7.13
C GLY A 19 -13.71 -1.20 7.94
N GLU A 20 -12.74 -0.44 7.46
CA GLU A 20 -12.43 0.91 7.90
C GLU A 20 -11.79 1.71 6.75
N ALA A 21 -11.70 3.04 6.90
CA ALA A 21 -10.93 3.87 5.97
C ALA A 21 -9.43 3.66 6.20
N GLY A 22 -8.87 2.62 5.59
CA GLY A 22 -7.48 2.23 5.75
C GLY A 22 -7.15 0.99 4.93
N ALA A 23 -5.87 0.70 4.75
CA ALA A 23 -5.41 -0.48 4.03
C ALA A 23 -4.44 -1.33 4.86
N CYS A 24 -4.60 -2.65 4.79
CA CYS A 24 -3.68 -3.61 5.40
C CYS A 24 -3.74 -4.94 4.66
N TYR A 25 -2.59 -5.42 4.22
CA TYR A 25 -2.45 -6.67 3.47
C TYR A 25 -1.49 -7.60 4.22
N TYR A 26 -1.92 -8.82 4.49
CA TYR A 26 -1.08 -9.87 5.02
C TYR A 26 -0.63 -10.79 3.88
N LEU A 27 0.69 -11.02 3.80
CA LEU A 27 1.30 -11.82 2.74
C LEU A 27 2.09 -12.98 3.32
N GLU A 28 1.97 -14.14 2.68
CA GLU A 28 2.77 -15.33 2.95
C GLU A 28 3.55 -15.69 1.67
N ASP A 29 4.87 -15.58 1.72
CA ASP A 29 5.75 -15.91 0.60
C ASP A 29 7.03 -16.58 1.09
N ASP A 30 7.34 -17.77 0.54
CA ASP A 30 8.57 -18.53 0.84
C ASP A 30 8.83 -18.74 2.34
N GLY A 31 7.74 -19.00 3.12
CA GLY A 31 7.79 -19.17 4.57
C GLY A 31 7.87 -17.88 5.37
N HIS A 32 7.95 -16.71 4.73
CA HIS A 32 7.92 -15.40 5.37
C HIS A 32 6.48 -14.88 5.53
N ARG A 33 6.23 -14.21 6.64
CA ARG A 33 4.96 -13.54 7.00
C ARG A 33 5.17 -12.04 7.02
N ILE A 34 4.54 -11.37 6.10
CA ILE A 34 4.73 -9.94 5.84
C ILE A 34 3.41 -9.21 6.05
N LEU A 35 3.43 -8.08 6.72
CA LEU A 35 2.32 -7.15 6.79
C LEU A 35 2.67 -5.92 5.97
N PHE A 36 1.90 -5.62 4.92
CA PHE A 36 2.02 -4.41 4.12
C PHE A 36 0.90 -3.44 4.50
N ASP A 37 1.27 -2.31 5.08
CA ASP A 37 0.43 -1.36 5.80
C ASP A 37 -0.30 -1.98 7.02
N THR A 38 -0.92 -1.15 7.85
CA THR A 38 -1.50 -1.61 9.12
C THR A 38 -2.93 -1.14 9.36
N GLY A 39 -3.52 -0.38 8.43
CA GLY A 39 -4.82 0.24 8.61
C GLY A 39 -4.78 1.45 9.55
N PHE A 40 -5.95 1.93 9.93
CA PHE A 40 -6.13 3.15 10.72
C PHE A 40 -6.26 2.86 12.22
N THR A 41 -6.99 1.80 12.57
CA THR A 41 -7.27 1.43 13.97
C THR A 41 -6.82 -0.01 14.28
N ASP A 42 -7.47 -0.67 15.24
CA ASP A 42 -7.24 -2.08 15.59
C ASP A 42 -7.93 -3.08 14.65
N VAL A 43 -8.58 -2.60 13.59
CA VAL A 43 -9.38 -3.45 12.67
C VAL A 43 -8.52 -4.55 12.06
N CYS A 44 -7.29 -4.25 11.63
CA CYS A 44 -6.40 -5.28 11.07
C CYS A 44 -6.13 -6.41 12.08
N VAL A 45 -5.98 -6.10 13.37
CA VAL A 45 -5.74 -7.11 14.43
C VAL A 45 -7.00 -7.95 14.69
N ARG A 46 -8.17 -7.31 14.76
CA ARG A 46 -9.45 -8.01 14.94
C ARG A 46 -9.75 -8.93 13.76
N ASN A 47 -9.55 -8.45 12.54
CA ASN A 47 -9.78 -9.24 11.34
C ASN A 47 -8.77 -10.40 11.22
N ALA A 48 -7.50 -10.18 11.56
CA ALA A 48 -6.51 -11.26 11.65
C ALA A 48 -6.98 -12.37 12.62
N GLY A 49 -7.48 -11.99 13.80
CA GLY A 49 -8.07 -12.92 14.77
C GLY A 49 -9.27 -13.69 14.19
N THR A 50 -10.18 -13.00 13.51
CA THR A 50 -11.35 -13.60 12.84
C THR A 50 -10.93 -14.63 11.77
N MET A 51 -9.83 -14.34 11.05
CA MET A 51 -9.31 -15.21 9.97
C MET A 51 -8.29 -16.24 10.45
N GLY A 52 -7.99 -16.31 11.76
CA GLY A 52 -7.03 -17.25 12.32
C GLY A 52 -5.57 -16.95 11.95
N ILE A 53 -5.25 -15.68 11.65
CA ILE A 53 -3.91 -15.22 11.30
C ILE A 53 -3.19 -14.73 12.56
N ASP A 54 -2.01 -15.29 12.83
CA ASP A 54 -1.18 -14.94 13.98
C ASP A 54 -0.19 -13.81 13.63
N LEU A 55 -0.52 -12.59 14.03
CA LEU A 55 0.35 -11.44 13.83
C LEU A 55 1.56 -11.38 14.79
N THR A 56 1.65 -12.27 15.80
CA THR A 56 2.87 -12.37 16.64
C THR A 56 4.02 -13.06 15.91
N ALA A 57 3.73 -13.73 14.81
CA ALA A 57 4.69 -14.46 14.00
C ALA A 57 5.16 -13.69 12.75
N LEU A 58 4.96 -12.37 12.70
CA LEU A 58 5.42 -11.53 11.59
C LEU A 58 6.95 -11.48 11.53
N ASP A 59 7.50 -11.61 10.32
CA ASP A 59 8.91 -11.45 10.00
C ASP A 59 9.24 -10.02 9.54
N THR A 60 8.28 -9.38 8.87
CA THR A 60 8.44 -8.05 8.28
C THR A 60 7.14 -7.27 8.30
N VAL A 61 7.23 -5.98 8.63
CA VAL A 61 6.19 -4.96 8.38
C VAL A 61 6.74 -4.02 7.31
N VAL A 62 5.92 -3.68 6.33
CA VAL A 62 6.27 -2.71 5.27
C VAL A 62 5.23 -1.60 5.29
N LEU A 63 5.66 -0.35 5.24
CA LEU A 63 4.75 0.78 5.11
C LEU A 63 4.88 1.37 3.70
N SER A 64 3.75 1.55 3.04
CA SER A 64 3.69 2.21 1.74
C SER A 64 4.04 3.69 1.86
N HIS A 65 3.51 4.37 2.87
CA HIS A 65 3.77 5.77 3.20
C HIS A 65 3.33 6.08 4.64
N GLY A 66 3.51 7.32 5.09
CA GLY A 66 3.34 7.70 6.50
C GLY A 66 1.95 8.19 6.91
N HIS A 67 0.92 8.11 6.08
CA HIS A 67 -0.43 8.51 6.52
C HIS A 67 -0.98 7.53 7.56
N ASP A 68 -1.83 8.06 8.45
CA ASP A 68 -2.35 7.34 9.60
C ASP A 68 -3.34 6.21 9.24
N ASP A 69 -4.01 6.29 8.10
CA ASP A 69 -4.87 5.22 7.57
C ASP A 69 -4.09 4.02 6.98
N HIS A 70 -2.76 4.12 6.94
CA HIS A 70 -1.82 3.04 6.59
C HIS A 70 -0.91 2.63 7.75
N SER A 71 -0.68 3.52 8.71
CA SER A 71 0.27 3.35 9.79
C SER A 71 -0.36 3.33 11.19
N GLY A 72 -1.65 3.67 11.31
CA GLY A 72 -2.36 3.80 12.58
C GLY A 72 -2.43 2.51 13.39
N GLY A 73 -2.61 1.40 12.69
CA GLY A 73 -2.66 0.07 13.29
C GLY A 73 -1.38 -0.37 14.01
N LEU A 74 -0.23 0.25 13.75
CA LEU A 74 1.04 -0.02 14.46
C LEU A 74 0.90 0.09 15.99
N ARG A 75 -0.01 0.93 16.48
CA ARG A 75 -0.29 1.07 17.92
C ARG A 75 -0.86 -0.20 18.52
N TYR A 76 -1.59 -0.98 17.73
CA TYR A 76 -2.42 -2.10 18.17
C TYR A 76 -1.81 -3.46 17.83
N LEU A 77 -0.82 -3.51 16.92
CA LEU A 77 -0.15 -4.75 16.58
C LEU A 77 0.43 -5.41 17.83
N PRO A 78 0.22 -6.72 18.03
CA PRO A 78 0.83 -7.45 19.13
C PRO A 78 2.36 -7.38 19.02
N ARG A 79 3.04 -7.61 20.15
CA ARG A 79 4.50 -7.78 20.09
C ARG A 79 4.81 -9.08 19.39
N ALA A 80 5.62 -9.02 18.34
CA ALA A 80 6.10 -10.21 17.67
C ALA A 80 7.03 -11.02 18.61
N ALA A 81 7.10 -12.33 18.37
CA ALA A 81 7.97 -13.24 19.13
C ALA A 81 9.46 -12.91 18.96
N GLY A 82 9.81 -12.24 17.86
CA GLY A 82 11.13 -11.71 17.57
C GLY A 82 11.11 -10.18 17.42
N ARG A 83 12.07 -9.66 16.68
CA ARG A 83 12.18 -8.25 16.31
C ARG A 83 12.07 -8.16 14.79
N PRO A 84 10.84 -8.10 14.22
CA PRO A 84 10.65 -8.09 12.79
C PRO A 84 11.27 -6.84 12.16
N ARG A 85 11.62 -6.90 10.87
CA ARG A 85 12.03 -5.73 10.11
C ARG A 85 10.83 -4.81 9.89
N LEU A 86 11.05 -3.49 9.95
CA LEU A 86 10.12 -2.49 9.45
C LEU A 86 10.79 -1.78 8.27
N ILE A 87 10.26 -1.99 7.08
CA ILE A 87 10.77 -1.43 5.83
C ILE A 87 9.86 -0.30 5.39
N ALA A 88 10.43 0.88 5.11
CA ALA A 88 9.70 2.04 4.64
C ALA A 88 10.64 3.06 3.99
N HIS A 89 10.08 4.08 3.34
CA HIS A 89 10.84 5.27 2.93
C HIS A 89 11.31 6.06 4.16
N PRO A 90 12.49 6.73 4.13
CA PRO A 90 12.98 7.51 5.27
C PRO A 90 12.01 8.60 5.76
N ASP A 91 11.31 9.25 4.84
CA ASP A 91 10.38 10.34 5.14
C ASP A 91 9.04 9.88 5.74
N VAL A 92 8.78 8.57 5.83
CA VAL A 92 7.59 8.00 6.48
C VAL A 92 7.44 8.47 7.93
N LEU A 93 8.57 8.77 8.60
CA LEU A 93 8.60 9.20 10.00
C LEU A 93 8.45 10.71 10.18
N ARG A 94 8.39 11.50 9.10
CA ARG A 94 8.17 12.95 9.21
C ARG A 94 6.76 13.21 9.71
N PRO A 95 6.58 14.14 10.68
CA PRO A 95 5.26 14.57 11.08
C PRO A 95 4.47 15.12 9.90
N LYS A 96 3.21 14.70 9.78
CA LYS A 96 2.28 15.15 8.73
C LYS A 96 1.00 15.66 9.41
N ARG A 97 0.36 16.69 8.81
CA ARG A 97 -0.88 17.26 9.31
C ARG A 97 -1.74 17.80 8.16
N TRP A 98 -3.01 18.01 8.41
CA TRP A 98 -3.86 18.76 7.48
C TRP A 98 -3.35 20.19 7.32
N GLU A 99 -3.62 20.78 6.14
CA GLU A 99 -3.23 22.15 5.80
C GLU A 99 -3.69 23.16 6.86
N GLY A 100 -2.89 24.23 7.03
CA GLY A 100 -3.23 25.32 7.94
C GLY A 100 -3.13 24.96 9.43
N GLY A 101 -2.37 23.93 9.80
CA GLY A 101 -2.16 23.54 11.19
C GLY A 101 -3.26 22.65 11.76
N GLY A 102 -3.96 21.90 10.90
CA GLY A 102 -4.97 20.93 11.29
C GLY A 102 -4.44 19.71 12.05
N ASP A 103 -5.31 18.72 12.28
CA ASP A 103 -4.96 17.49 12.99
C ASP A 103 -3.84 16.71 12.30
N SER A 104 -3.10 15.93 13.09
CA SER A 104 -2.08 15.02 12.56
C SER A 104 -2.72 13.95 11.67
N ILE A 105 -2.11 13.72 10.51
CA ILE A 105 -2.43 12.63 9.57
C ILE A 105 -1.23 11.73 9.35
N GLY A 106 -0.16 11.90 10.13
CA GLY A 106 1.07 11.14 10.02
C GLY A 106 1.11 9.91 10.92
N ILE A 107 2.21 9.18 10.81
CA ILE A 107 2.47 8.00 11.63
C ILE A 107 2.31 8.31 13.13
N PRO A 108 1.46 7.57 13.86
CA PRO A 108 1.11 7.94 15.23
C PRO A 108 2.03 7.31 16.28
N VAL A 109 3.12 6.69 15.87
CA VAL A 109 4.09 6.01 16.74
C VAL A 109 5.45 6.68 16.57
N SER A 110 6.10 7.00 17.67
CA SER A 110 7.43 7.64 17.63
C SER A 110 8.52 6.71 17.10
N ARG A 111 9.56 7.29 16.53
CA ARG A 111 10.74 6.53 16.09
C ARG A 111 11.31 5.66 17.22
N GLU A 112 11.42 6.20 18.43
CA GLU A 112 11.93 5.49 19.61
C GLU A 112 11.09 4.26 19.97
N GLU A 113 9.76 4.36 19.86
CA GLU A 113 8.85 3.22 20.08
C GLU A 113 8.98 2.17 18.99
N LEU A 114 9.14 2.59 17.73
CA LEU A 114 9.37 1.67 16.62
C LEU A 114 10.69 0.93 16.78
N GLU A 115 11.77 1.62 17.14
CA GLU A 115 13.10 1.03 17.36
C GLU A 115 13.12 0.00 18.51
N LYS A 116 12.22 0.12 19.49
CA LYS A 116 12.04 -0.89 20.56
C LYS A 116 11.36 -2.17 20.08
N ARG A 117 10.59 -2.11 19.00
CA ARG A 117 9.74 -3.20 18.50
C ARG A 117 10.26 -3.82 17.21
N TYR A 118 10.91 -3.03 16.37
CA TYR A 118 11.31 -3.39 15.01
C TYR A 118 12.79 -3.12 14.77
N GLU A 119 13.35 -3.85 13.83
CA GLU A 119 14.60 -3.46 13.17
C GLU A 119 14.22 -2.52 12.01
N LEU A 120 14.52 -1.23 12.16
CA LEU A 120 14.15 -0.23 11.15
C LEU A 120 15.07 -0.32 9.94
N PHE A 121 14.48 -0.51 8.77
CA PHE A 121 15.14 -0.51 7.48
C PHE A 121 14.53 0.58 6.58
N LEU A 122 15.03 1.80 6.71
CA LEU A 122 14.51 2.96 5.99
C LEU A 122 15.34 3.20 4.73
N SER A 123 14.71 3.12 3.55
CA SER A 123 15.39 3.23 2.27
C SER A 123 14.53 3.93 1.21
N ALA A 124 15.13 4.88 0.50
CA ALA A 124 14.58 5.43 -0.72
C ALA A 124 14.88 4.55 -1.96
N GLU A 125 15.80 3.58 -1.81
CA GLU A 125 16.17 2.63 -2.85
C GLU A 125 15.36 1.33 -2.70
N PRO A 126 15.22 0.53 -3.77
CA PRO A 126 14.53 -0.75 -3.70
C PRO A 126 15.16 -1.74 -2.70
N VAL A 127 14.32 -2.46 -1.96
CA VAL A 127 14.74 -3.42 -0.93
C VAL A 127 14.10 -4.78 -1.15
N ALA A 128 14.89 -5.84 -1.17
CA ALA A 128 14.37 -7.20 -1.19
C ALA A 128 13.74 -7.58 0.14
N ILE A 129 12.48 -7.99 0.11
CA ILE A 129 11.73 -8.52 1.26
C ILE A 129 11.93 -10.04 1.32
N THR A 130 11.65 -10.71 0.20
CA THR A 130 11.94 -12.14 -0.04
C THR A 130 12.74 -12.29 -1.35
N SER A 131 12.96 -13.51 -1.81
CA SER A 131 13.59 -13.78 -3.12
C SER A 131 12.78 -13.22 -4.31
N ARG A 132 11.45 -13.04 -4.14
CA ARG A 132 10.51 -12.62 -5.18
C ARG A 132 9.73 -11.36 -4.87
N LEU A 133 9.72 -10.89 -3.63
CA LEU A 133 8.98 -9.71 -3.19
C LEU A 133 9.94 -8.56 -2.89
N LEU A 134 9.72 -7.40 -3.52
CA LEU A 134 10.54 -6.20 -3.37
C LEU A 134 9.69 -5.01 -2.91
N PHE A 135 10.22 -4.21 -2.00
CA PHE A 135 9.79 -2.83 -1.76
C PHE A 135 10.45 -1.93 -2.81
N LEU A 136 9.70 -1.01 -3.41
CA LEU A 136 10.16 -0.24 -4.57
C LEU A 136 11.00 1.00 -4.22
N GLY A 137 11.01 1.44 -2.96
CA GLY A 137 11.64 2.71 -2.58
C GLY A 137 10.86 3.92 -3.09
N GLN A 138 11.54 5.04 -3.30
CA GLN A 138 10.94 6.26 -3.83
C GLN A 138 10.52 6.09 -5.29
N ILE A 139 9.29 6.45 -5.61
CA ILE A 139 8.73 6.32 -6.96
C ILE A 139 9.02 7.57 -7.78
N PRO A 140 9.73 7.47 -8.92
CA PRO A 140 9.88 8.57 -9.87
C PRO A 140 8.53 8.95 -10.50
N ARG A 141 8.26 10.24 -10.62
CA ARG A 141 7.03 10.78 -11.22
C ARG A 141 7.34 11.27 -12.61
N GLU A 142 7.15 10.42 -13.61
CA GLU A 142 7.65 10.65 -14.97
C GLU A 142 6.52 10.85 -15.99
N ASN A 143 5.31 10.33 -15.73
CA ASN A 143 4.23 10.50 -16.68
C ASN A 143 3.51 11.86 -16.47
N GLN A 144 3.00 12.43 -17.60
CA GLN A 144 2.47 13.78 -17.63
C GLN A 144 1.01 13.92 -17.15
N PHE A 145 0.31 12.81 -16.87
CA PHE A 145 -1.10 12.86 -16.50
C PHE A 145 -1.38 12.47 -15.04
N GLU A 146 -0.41 11.93 -14.37
CA GLU A 146 -0.42 11.74 -12.92
C GLU A 146 0.32 12.92 -12.27
N GLU A 147 -0.28 14.12 -12.42
CA GLU A 147 0.28 15.37 -11.96
C GLU A 147 0.58 15.34 -10.45
N ASP A 148 1.65 16.02 -10.06
CA ASP A 148 1.97 16.24 -8.66
C ASP A 148 0.86 17.05 -7.98
N TYR A 149 0.50 16.64 -6.79
CA TYR A 149 -0.41 17.38 -5.92
C TYR A 149 0.08 17.25 -4.47
N THR A 150 -0.42 18.11 -3.61
CA THR A 150 -0.11 18.09 -2.18
C THR A 150 -1.31 17.59 -1.39
N LEU A 151 -1.04 16.89 -0.30
CA LEU A 151 -2.05 16.49 0.68
C LEU A 151 -1.54 16.83 2.08
N GLY A 152 -2.06 17.94 2.62
CA GLY A 152 -1.60 18.46 3.90
C GLY A 152 -0.19 19.05 3.86
N GLU A 153 0.46 19.03 5.02
CA GLU A 153 1.80 19.57 5.25
C GLU A 153 2.69 18.52 5.94
N THR A 154 3.97 18.52 5.60
CA THR A 154 5.00 17.69 6.27
C THR A 154 6.03 18.59 6.95
N LEU A 155 6.56 18.15 8.09
CA LEU A 155 7.59 18.88 8.81
C LEU A 155 8.98 18.54 8.25
N THR A 156 9.66 19.58 7.73
CA THR A 156 11.03 19.51 7.23
C THR A 156 11.95 20.35 8.13
N ASP A 157 13.25 20.38 7.83
CA ASP A 157 14.21 21.25 8.51
C ASP A 157 13.90 22.75 8.31
N GLU A 158 13.15 23.09 7.25
CA GLU A 158 12.69 24.47 6.93
C GLU A 158 11.34 24.80 7.56
N GLY A 159 10.77 23.90 8.38
CA GLY A 159 9.43 24.01 8.97
C GLY A 159 8.36 23.25 8.18
N TRP A 160 7.08 23.56 8.44
CA TRP A 160 5.95 22.94 7.74
C TRP A 160 5.91 23.36 6.28
N GLN A 161 5.93 22.40 5.39
CA GLN A 161 5.89 22.57 3.94
C GLN A 161 4.75 21.74 3.34
N PRO A 162 4.21 22.11 2.17
CA PRO A 162 3.25 21.27 1.45
C PRO A 162 3.77 19.86 1.27
N ASP A 163 2.97 18.85 1.62
CA ASP A 163 3.38 17.45 1.50
C ASP A 163 3.08 16.89 0.12
N TYR A 164 4.10 16.60 -0.64
CA TYR A 164 4.03 15.93 -1.94
C TYR A 164 4.03 14.40 -1.82
N MET A 165 3.97 13.84 -0.62
CA MET A 165 4.01 12.40 -0.33
C MET A 165 5.15 11.71 -1.09
N LEU A 166 6.38 12.22 -0.96
CA LEU A 166 7.57 11.63 -1.59
C LEU A 166 7.94 10.27 -0.98
N ASP A 167 7.38 9.96 0.18
CA ASP A 167 7.50 8.69 0.87
C ASP A 167 6.58 7.60 0.32
N ASP A 168 5.67 7.93 -0.64
CA ASP A 168 4.76 6.95 -1.25
C ASP A 168 5.53 5.89 -2.04
N SER A 169 5.24 4.65 -1.75
CA SER A 169 5.90 3.47 -2.31
C SER A 169 4.91 2.31 -2.47
N ALA A 170 5.40 1.22 -3.01
CA ALA A 170 4.65 -0.01 -3.21
C ALA A 170 5.56 -1.23 -3.08
N ILE A 171 4.96 -2.41 -3.14
CA ILE A 171 5.70 -3.66 -3.27
C ILE A 171 5.38 -4.34 -4.60
N VAL A 172 6.34 -5.09 -5.14
CA VAL A 172 6.17 -5.87 -6.36
C VAL A 172 6.56 -7.32 -6.13
N TYR A 173 5.69 -8.22 -6.55
CA TYR A 173 5.95 -9.66 -6.57
C TYR A 173 6.36 -10.11 -7.98
N ARG A 174 7.49 -10.79 -8.08
CA ARG A 174 8.03 -11.38 -9.31
C ARG A 174 7.53 -12.82 -9.46
N GLY A 175 6.36 -12.97 -10.07
CA GLY A 175 5.76 -14.28 -10.38
C GLY A 175 6.32 -14.88 -11.64
N ARG A 176 5.99 -16.14 -11.92
CA ARG A 176 6.41 -16.84 -13.16
C ARG A 176 5.79 -16.23 -14.41
N GLU A 177 4.58 -15.75 -14.33
CA GLU A 177 3.86 -15.18 -15.46
C GLU A 177 4.14 -13.70 -15.68
N GLY A 178 4.67 -13.01 -14.67
CA GLY A 178 4.99 -11.58 -14.69
C GLY A 178 4.86 -10.96 -13.31
N LEU A 179 4.80 -9.63 -13.27
CA LEU A 179 4.78 -8.82 -12.06
C LEU A 179 3.36 -8.67 -11.52
N THR A 180 3.22 -8.75 -10.21
CA THR A 180 2.03 -8.26 -9.49
C THR A 180 2.45 -7.09 -8.61
N VAL A 181 1.87 -5.91 -8.86
CA VAL A 181 2.10 -4.69 -8.10
C VAL A 181 1.04 -4.59 -7.00
N ILE A 182 1.46 -4.36 -5.76
CA ILE A 182 0.58 -4.18 -4.61
C ILE A 182 0.92 -2.83 -4.00
N THR A 183 -0.08 -1.95 -3.87
CA THR A 183 0.10 -0.57 -3.46
C THR A 183 -0.79 -0.19 -2.28
N GLY A 184 -0.39 0.82 -1.51
CA GLY A 184 -1.23 1.46 -0.50
C GLY A 184 -2.22 2.43 -1.15
N CYS A 185 -1.82 3.70 -1.32
CA CYS A 185 -2.65 4.76 -1.94
C CYS A 185 -2.25 5.16 -3.36
N SER A 186 -1.03 4.92 -3.79
CA SER A 186 -0.50 5.38 -5.09
C SER A 186 -0.52 6.91 -5.22
N HIS A 187 -0.06 7.65 -4.23
CA HIS A 187 0.07 9.12 -4.30
C HIS A 187 1.06 9.56 -5.39
N ALA A 188 2.08 8.75 -5.65
CA ALA A 188 3.02 8.95 -6.76
C ALA A 188 2.40 8.67 -8.14
N GLY A 189 1.20 8.10 -8.18
CA GLY A 189 0.52 7.64 -9.39
C GLY A 189 0.72 6.15 -9.64
N ILE A 190 -0.39 5.43 -9.87
CA ILE A 190 -0.34 3.97 -10.09
C ILE A 190 0.44 3.61 -11.36
N CYS A 191 0.38 4.44 -12.42
CA CYS A 191 1.13 4.20 -13.64
C CYS A 191 2.62 4.43 -13.42
N ASN A 192 3.02 5.47 -12.67
CA ASN A 192 4.41 5.70 -12.28
C ASN A 192 4.95 4.53 -11.45
N ILE A 193 4.18 4.01 -10.49
CA ILE A 193 4.54 2.85 -9.67
C ILE A 193 4.78 1.62 -10.56
N ILE A 194 3.89 1.35 -11.50
CA ILE A 194 4.00 0.21 -12.41
C ILE A 194 5.24 0.34 -13.31
N GLU A 195 5.48 1.50 -13.90
CA GLU A 195 6.67 1.72 -14.74
C GLU A 195 7.96 1.57 -13.92
N HIS A 196 7.98 2.05 -12.69
CA HIS A 196 9.12 1.86 -11.81
C HIS A 196 9.34 0.38 -11.46
N ALA A 197 8.26 -0.36 -11.15
CA ALA A 197 8.33 -1.80 -10.89
C ALA A 197 8.90 -2.59 -12.09
N ARG A 198 8.42 -2.28 -13.32
CA ARG A 198 8.92 -2.88 -14.56
C ARG A 198 10.42 -2.63 -14.74
N ARG A 199 10.87 -1.40 -14.53
CA ARG A 199 12.28 -0.98 -14.64
C ARG A 199 13.16 -1.72 -13.63
N ILE A 200 12.76 -1.75 -12.36
CA ILE A 200 13.53 -2.40 -11.28
C ILE A 200 13.61 -3.91 -11.48
N CYS A 201 12.51 -4.53 -11.92
CA CYS A 201 12.47 -5.99 -12.12
C CYS A 201 13.03 -6.43 -13.48
N GLY A 202 13.19 -5.51 -14.45
CA GLY A 202 13.56 -5.86 -15.82
C GLY A 202 12.53 -6.76 -16.51
N ASP A 203 11.25 -6.62 -16.17
CA ASP A 203 10.14 -7.42 -16.72
C ASP A 203 8.97 -6.51 -17.09
N ASP A 204 8.55 -6.56 -18.34
CA ASP A 204 7.45 -5.73 -18.84
C ASP A 204 6.06 -6.35 -18.63
N ARG A 205 6.00 -7.59 -18.23
CA ARG A 205 4.75 -8.33 -18.06
C ARG A 205 4.12 -8.00 -16.70
N VAL A 206 3.08 -7.18 -16.68
CA VAL A 206 2.31 -6.87 -15.47
C VAL A 206 1.02 -7.68 -15.51
N VAL A 207 0.92 -8.68 -14.65
CA VAL A 207 -0.22 -9.62 -14.62
C VAL A 207 -1.22 -9.31 -13.52
N GLY A 208 -0.84 -8.52 -12.50
CA GLY A 208 -1.72 -8.14 -11.41
C GLY A 208 -1.46 -6.74 -10.89
N VAL A 209 -2.53 -6.01 -10.52
CA VAL A 209 -2.45 -4.73 -9.83
C VAL A 209 -3.51 -4.72 -8.73
N ILE A 210 -3.07 -4.52 -7.48
CA ILE A 210 -3.91 -4.63 -6.28
C ILE A 210 -3.66 -3.42 -5.40
N GLY A 211 -4.72 -2.79 -4.86
CA GLY A 211 -4.60 -1.72 -3.88
C GLY A 211 -5.30 -0.42 -4.24
N GLY A 212 -4.99 0.65 -3.54
CA GLY A 212 -5.55 1.97 -3.74
C GLY A 212 -4.87 2.73 -4.87
N PHE A 213 -5.65 3.39 -5.74
CA PHE A 213 -5.14 4.18 -6.87
C PHE A 213 -5.32 5.68 -6.66
N HIS A 214 -5.84 6.09 -5.51
CA HIS A 214 -6.17 7.48 -5.15
C HIS A 214 -7.00 8.22 -6.21
N LEU A 215 -7.84 7.48 -6.92
CA LEU A 215 -8.78 7.98 -7.92
C LEU A 215 -10.16 8.11 -7.27
N ARG A 216 -10.41 9.21 -6.56
CA ARG A 216 -11.61 9.39 -5.71
C ARG A 216 -12.88 9.66 -6.52
N THR A 217 -12.78 10.48 -7.55
CA THR A 217 -13.89 10.93 -8.39
C THR A 217 -13.53 10.84 -9.86
N MET A 218 -14.54 10.86 -10.74
CA MET A 218 -14.30 10.88 -12.18
C MET A 218 -13.53 12.11 -12.61
N SER A 219 -12.49 11.88 -13.41
CA SER A 219 -11.63 12.93 -13.97
C SER A 219 -10.96 12.43 -15.26
N PRO A 220 -10.35 13.31 -16.07
CA PRO A 220 -9.55 12.89 -17.22
C PRO A 220 -8.41 11.95 -16.84
N ARG A 221 -7.84 12.08 -15.63
CA ARG A 221 -6.82 11.17 -15.08
C ARG A 221 -7.34 9.75 -14.97
N VAL A 222 -8.58 9.54 -14.49
CA VAL A 222 -9.19 8.20 -14.38
C VAL A 222 -9.21 7.50 -15.74
N MET A 223 -9.63 8.20 -16.79
CA MET A 223 -9.73 7.61 -18.14
C MET A 223 -8.35 7.26 -18.70
N ARG A 224 -7.38 8.16 -18.56
CA ARG A 224 -5.99 7.90 -19.00
C ARG A 224 -5.35 6.74 -18.23
N THR A 225 -5.56 6.69 -16.92
CA THR A 225 -5.10 5.56 -16.09
C THR A 225 -5.75 4.25 -16.54
N ALA A 226 -7.06 4.24 -16.77
CA ALA A 226 -7.77 3.04 -17.23
C ALA A 226 -7.29 2.56 -18.63
N GLU A 227 -7.03 3.48 -19.56
CA GLU A 227 -6.45 3.16 -20.87
C GLU A 227 -5.03 2.59 -20.75
N TYR A 228 -4.20 3.18 -19.91
CA TYR A 228 -2.85 2.67 -19.63
C TYR A 228 -2.92 1.26 -19.05
N LEU A 229 -3.72 1.04 -17.99
CA LEU A 229 -3.89 -0.26 -17.36
C LEU A 229 -4.41 -1.31 -18.35
N ARG A 230 -5.36 -0.94 -19.24
CA ARG A 230 -5.84 -1.82 -20.31
C ARG A 230 -4.71 -2.26 -21.26
N SER A 231 -3.79 -1.38 -21.58
CA SER A 231 -2.68 -1.69 -22.47
C SER A 231 -1.72 -2.74 -21.93
N LEU A 232 -1.68 -2.94 -20.61
CA LEU A 232 -0.88 -3.97 -19.94
C LEU A 232 -1.51 -5.37 -20.03
N HIS A 233 -2.79 -5.47 -20.36
CA HIS A 233 -3.56 -6.73 -20.40
C HIS A 233 -3.44 -7.56 -19.11
N PRO A 234 -3.65 -6.97 -17.93
CA PRO A 234 -3.49 -7.66 -16.67
C PRO A 234 -4.52 -8.78 -16.53
N LYS A 235 -4.14 -9.88 -15.92
CA LYS A 235 -5.04 -10.99 -15.58
C LYS A 235 -5.89 -10.68 -14.35
N ARG A 236 -5.37 -9.85 -13.44
CA ARG A 236 -6.01 -9.44 -12.19
C ARG A 236 -5.95 -7.94 -11.98
N MET A 237 -7.10 -7.33 -11.71
CA MET A 237 -7.24 -5.91 -11.44
C MET A 237 -8.13 -5.71 -10.23
N CYS A 238 -7.54 -5.29 -9.10
CA CYS A 238 -8.21 -5.14 -7.81
C CYS A 238 -8.04 -3.71 -7.25
N PRO A 239 -8.61 -2.67 -7.90
CA PRO A 239 -8.60 -1.33 -7.33
C PRO A 239 -9.53 -1.27 -6.12
N CYS A 240 -8.99 -0.95 -4.95
CA CYS A 240 -9.71 -0.94 -3.68
C CYS A 240 -9.35 0.29 -2.82
N HIS A 241 -9.61 0.26 -1.54
CA HIS A 241 -9.28 1.28 -0.55
C HIS A 241 -9.69 2.71 -0.99
N CYS A 242 -8.74 3.57 -1.37
CA CYS A 242 -8.95 4.97 -1.75
C CYS A 242 -9.40 5.15 -3.23
N THR A 243 -9.77 4.07 -3.94
CA THR A 243 -10.31 4.12 -5.30
C THR A 243 -11.83 4.19 -5.26
N GLY A 244 -12.39 5.35 -5.62
CA GLY A 244 -13.84 5.60 -5.56
C GLY A 244 -14.66 4.71 -6.51
N PHE A 245 -15.93 4.48 -6.17
CA PHE A 245 -16.84 3.63 -6.94
C PHE A 245 -16.91 4.02 -8.42
N ALA A 246 -17.03 5.32 -8.73
CA ALA A 246 -17.13 5.80 -10.12
C ALA A 246 -15.85 5.51 -10.92
N ALA A 247 -14.66 5.64 -10.28
CA ALA A 247 -13.40 5.31 -10.91
C ALA A 247 -13.26 3.79 -11.14
N ARG A 248 -13.62 2.96 -10.14
CA ARG A 248 -13.67 1.48 -10.29
C ARG A 248 -14.60 1.06 -11.42
N ALA A 249 -15.79 1.66 -11.50
CA ALA A 249 -16.75 1.38 -12.56
C ALA A 249 -16.21 1.77 -13.95
N ALA A 250 -15.53 2.90 -14.08
CA ALA A 250 -14.90 3.31 -15.34
C ALA A 250 -13.77 2.38 -15.76
N ILE A 251 -12.92 1.96 -14.83
CA ILE A 251 -11.87 0.96 -15.08
C ILE A 251 -12.51 -0.36 -15.50
N HIS A 252 -13.58 -0.81 -14.83
CA HIS A 252 -14.28 -2.06 -15.12
C HIS A 252 -14.85 -2.12 -16.53
N GLN A 253 -15.22 -1.00 -17.11
CA GLN A 253 -15.69 -0.94 -18.51
C GLN A 253 -14.60 -1.30 -19.53
N LEU A 254 -13.33 -1.14 -19.17
CA LEU A 254 -12.17 -1.40 -20.03
C LEU A 254 -11.42 -2.67 -19.67
N ILE A 255 -11.42 -3.05 -18.39
CA ILE A 255 -10.70 -4.19 -17.83
C ILE A 255 -11.57 -4.79 -16.71
N PRO A 256 -11.83 -6.11 -16.72
CA PRO A 256 -12.55 -6.73 -15.62
C PRO A 256 -11.88 -6.42 -14.27
N VAL A 257 -12.64 -5.83 -13.34
CA VAL A 257 -12.22 -5.55 -11.97
C VAL A 257 -12.80 -6.62 -11.06
N GLU A 258 -11.95 -7.21 -10.21
CA GLU A 258 -12.36 -8.09 -9.13
C GLU A 258 -12.86 -7.24 -7.94
N ASP A 259 -14.00 -7.59 -7.37
CA ASP A 259 -14.52 -6.96 -6.16
C ASP A 259 -13.83 -7.58 -4.94
N VAL A 260 -13.01 -6.77 -4.27
CA VAL A 260 -12.20 -7.19 -3.13
C VAL A 260 -12.41 -6.25 -1.95
N GLY A 261 -12.06 -6.73 -0.75
CA GLY A 261 -12.14 -5.96 0.49
C GLY A 261 -11.67 -6.78 1.68
N ALA A 262 -11.90 -6.29 2.90
CA ALA A 262 -11.50 -6.96 4.14
C ALA A 262 -12.06 -8.38 4.23
N GLY A 263 -11.18 -9.36 4.40
CA GLY A 263 -11.49 -10.80 4.39
C GLY A 263 -11.22 -11.52 3.06
N THR A 264 -10.92 -10.79 1.97
CA THR A 264 -10.53 -11.41 0.70
C THR A 264 -9.16 -12.09 0.81
N THR A 265 -9.06 -13.33 0.34
CA THR A 265 -7.79 -14.06 0.23
C THR A 265 -7.59 -14.53 -1.22
N MET A 266 -6.37 -14.40 -1.73
CA MET A 266 -6.04 -14.79 -3.10
C MET A 266 -4.64 -15.39 -3.21
N GLU A 267 -4.47 -16.35 -4.12
CA GLU A 267 -3.17 -16.87 -4.52
C GLU A 267 -2.63 -16.06 -5.71
N ILE A 268 -1.34 -15.76 -5.67
CA ILE A 268 -0.60 -15.01 -6.70
C ILE A 268 0.58 -15.90 -7.13
N GLU A 269 0.59 -16.30 -8.40
CA GLU A 269 1.57 -17.22 -8.97
C GLU A 269 2.80 -16.54 -9.57
#